data_57bd427edc89e83faf3c0317b467a125
#
_entry.id   57bd427edc89e83faf3c0317b467a125
#
_cell.length_a   1.000
_cell.length_b   1.000
_cell.length_c   1.000
_cell.angle_alpha   90.00
_cell.angle_beta   90.00
_cell.angle_gamma   90.00
#
_symmetry.space_group_name_H-M   'P 1'
#
loop_
_entity.id
_entity.type
_entity.pdbx_description
1 polymer ?
#
loop_
_entity_poly.entity_id
_entity_poly.type
_entity_poly.pdbx_seq_one_letter_code
_entity_poly.pdbx_strand_id
1 'polypeptide(L)'
;MIDNLDGNDTLEALVRCRRTVLQRATALMDGPADIPFVERFDAIPSLSALLTTSLEELKVAEEELREQNEKLLGQRAATEEHTRYYRLLFQHAPAPAFVTDVYGTIQESNLAAARLFRREANHLERKPLAALLPPERRDSFRKQLTLIASTVDGVRDWPLLMQRVGDVPILVHAAVTVVPGVGATKSGLLHWMLNVPAENA
;
A
#
# COMPACT_ATOMS: atom_id res chain seq x y z
N MET A 1 -9.78 12.43 -2.66
CA MET A 1 -9.57 12.76 -4.08
C MET A 1 -9.70 14.26 -4.27
N ILE A 2 -8.98 15.01 -3.48
CA ILE A 2 -8.84 16.47 -3.55
C ILE A 2 -7.46 16.70 -2.96
N ASP A 3 -6.51 17.27 -3.69
CA ASP A 3 -5.26 17.90 -3.27
C ASP A 3 -4.04 17.64 -4.19
N ASN A 4 -4.28 17.26 -5.45
CA ASN A 4 -3.17 17.18 -6.42
C ASN A 4 -3.22 18.29 -7.48
N LEU A 5 -4.13 19.26 -7.35
CA LEU A 5 -4.30 20.35 -8.32
C LEU A 5 -3.41 21.56 -8.02
N ASP A 6 -3.13 21.84 -6.75
CA ASP A 6 -2.39 23.05 -6.37
C ASP A 6 -0.88 22.99 -6.70
N GLY A 7 -0.25 21.83 -6.59
CA GLY A 7 1.18 21.67 -6.89
C GLY A 7 1.54 21.83 -8.38
N ASN A 8 0.62 21.49 -9.27
CA ASN A 8 0.85 21.61 -10.71
C ASN A 8 0.62 23.04 -11.20
N ASP A 9 -0.33 23.74 -10.58
CA ASP A 9 -0.61 25.16 -10.89
C ASP A 9 0.52 26.09 -10.45
N THR A 10 1.14 25.83 -9.31
CA THR A 10 2.31 26.59 -8.83
C THR A 10 3.54 26.35 -9.72
N LEU A 11 3.80 25.11 -10.15
CA LEU A 11 4.87 24.79 -11.07
C LEU A 11 4.66 25.45 -12.46
N GLU A 12 3.44 25.44 -12.97
CA GLU A 12 3.11 26.11 -14.23
C GLU A 12 3.22 27.65 -14.13
N ALA A 13 2.84 28.22 -12.98
CA ALA A 13 3.02 29.64 -12.71
C ALA A 13 4.50 30.02 -12.68
N LEU A 14 5.36 29.23 -12.03
CA LEU A 14 6.81 29.43 -11.99
C LEU A 14 7.45 29.32 -13.37
N VAL A 15 7.04 28.33 -14.18
CA VAL A 15 7.52 28.17 -15.57
C VAL A 15 7.11 29.35 -16.43
N ARG A 16 5.89 29.86 -16.29
CA ARG A 16 5.40 31.04 -16.98
C ARG A 16 6.18 32.28 -16.57
N CYS A 17 6.39 32.50 -15.28
CA CYS A 17 7.14 33.62 -14.75
C CYS A 17 8.58 33.61 -15.25
N ARG A 18 9.28 32.47 -15.17
CA ARG A 18 10.63 32.29 -15.72
C ARG A 18 10.71 32.62 -17.23
N ARG A 19 9.73 32.15 -18.01
CA ARG A 19 9.67 32.43 -19.45
C ARG A 19 9.52 33.91 -19.74
N THR A 20 8.67 34.63 -18.99
CA THR A 20 8.42 36.05 -19.11
C THR A 20 9.66 36.87 -18.73
N VAL A 21 10.35 36.49 -17.64
CA VAL A 21 11.61 37.15 -17.24
C VAL A 21 12.69 36.98 -18.26
N LEU A 22 12.88 35.75 -18.77
CA LEU A 22 13.87 35.48 -19.84
C LEU A 22 13.54 36.22 -21.13
N GLN A 23 12.30 36.24 -21.59
CA GLN A 23 11.89 36.99 -22.79
C GLN A 23 12.13 38.48 -22.65
N ARG A 24 11.82 39.08 -21.47
CA ARG A 24 12.07 40.51 -21.25
C ARG A 24 13.56 40.83 -21.14
N ALA A 25 14.34 39.96 -20.48
CA ALA A 25 15.79 40.11 -20.37
C ALA A 25 16.46 40.02 -21.78
N THR A 26 16.04 39.06 -22.60
CA THR A 26 16.55 38.90 -23.97
C THR A 26 16.14 40.08 -24.85
N ALA A 27 14.90 40.56 -24.74
CA ALA A 27 14.44 41.73 -25.46
C ALA A 27 15.22 43.03 -25.11
N LEU A 28 15.66 43.13 -23.85
CA LEU A 28 16.51 44.24 -23.39
C LEU A 28 17.96 44.14 -23.91
N MET A 29 18.46 42.88 -24.08
CA MET A 29 19.82 42.64 -24.60
C MET A 29 19.91 42.74 -26.14
N ASP A 30 18.87 42.25 -26.84
CA ASP A 30 18.84 42.15 -28.31
C ASP A 30 18.08 43.34 -28.99
N GLY A 31 17.58 44.29 -28.19
CA GLY A 31 16.84 45.44 -28.70
C GLY A 31 17.72 46.35 -29.57
N PRO A 32 17.12 46.96 -30.63
CA PRO A 32 17.87 47.83 -31.56
C PRO A 32 18.54 48.98 -30.81
N ALA A 33 19.72 49.37 -31.28
CA ALA A 33 20.59 50.39 -30.70
C ALA A 33 19.94 51.78 -30.57
N ASP A 34 18.75 51.98 -31.08
CA ASP A 34 17.99 53.26 -31.11
C ASP A 34 17.08 53.51 -29.89
N ILE A 35 17.04 52.61 -28.92
CA ILE A 35 16.28 52.88 -27.69
C ILE A 35 17.09 53.84 -26.82
N PRO A 36 16.54 55.02 -26.45
CA PRO A 36 17.24 56.00 -25.63
C PRO A 36 17.71 55.37 -24.33
N PHE A 37 18.94 55.69 -23.91
CA PHE A 37 19.58 55.16 -22.70
C PHE A 37 18.70 55.34 -21.44
N VAL A 38 17.88 56.38 -21.39
CA VAL A 38 16.92 56.68 -20.34
C VAL A 38 15.83 55.58 -20.21
N GLU A 39 15.28 55.09 -21.32
CA GLU A 39 14.24 54.02 -21.27
C GLU A 39 14.81 52.66 -20.84
N ARG A 40 16.10 52.42 -21.06
CA ARG A 40 16.77 51.22 -20.53
C ARG A 40 16.98 51.33 -19.00
N PHE A 41 17.19 52.49 -18.46
CA PHE A 41 17.33 52.72 -17.04
C PHE A 41 16.01 52.57 -16.30
N ASP A 42 14.88 52.97 -16.86
CA ASP A 42 13.56 52.86 -16.28
C ASP A 42 13.04 51.40 -16.22
N ALA A 43 13.61 50.51 -17.05
CA ALA A 43 13.27 49.08 -17.04
C ALA A 43 13.97 48.31 -15.89
N ILE A 44 15.08 48.80 -15.35
CA ILE A 44 15.85 48.09 -14.30
C ILE A 44 15.06 47.95 -12.99
N PRO A 45 14.36 48.97 -12.46
CA PRO A 45 13.56 48.83 -11.27
C PRO A 45 12.41 47.80 -11.40
N SER A 46 11.76 47.78 -12.57
CA SER A 46 10.67 46.80 -12.83
C SER A 46 11.20 45.39 -12.97
N LEU A 47 12.39 45.17 -13.49
CA LEU A 47 13.05 43.87 -13.58
C LEU A 47 13.50 43.39 -12.19
N SER A 48 14.05 44.30 -11.36
CA SER A 48 14.46 43.96 -10.00
C SER A 48 13.27 43.59 -9.11
N ALA A 49 12.15 44.30 -9.23
CA ALA A 49 10.91 43.99 -8.52
C ALA A 49 10.37 42.61 -8.93
N LEU A 50 10.37 42.30 -10.25
CA LEU A 50 9.94 41.02 -10.75
C LEU A 50 10.82 39.85 -10.25
N LEU A 51 12.14 40.05 -10.21
CA LEU A 51 13.08 39.07 -9.65
C LEU A 51 12.85 38.84 -8.15
N THR A 52 12.61 39.90 -7.41
CA THR A 52 12.34 39.82 -5.98
C THR A 52 11.06 39.02 -5.70
N THR A 53 9.97 39.31 -6.43
CA THR A 53 8.72 38.57 -6.33
C THR A 53 8.91 37.10 -6.67
N SER A 54 9.64 36.79 -7.78
CA SER A 54 9.91 35.41 -8.17
C SER A 54 10.76 34.65 -7.15
N LEU A 55 11.69 35.33 -6.47
CA LEU A 55 12.48 34.72 -5.38
C LEU A 55 11.63 34.45 -4.13
N GLU A 56 10.70 35.36 -3.82
CA GLU A 56 9.75 35.15 -2.71
C GLU A 56 8.81 33.98 -2.99
N GLU A 57 8.26 33.90 -4.20
CA GLU A 57 7.42 32.77 -4.63
C GLU A 57 8.18 31.43 -4.60
N LEU A 58 9.46 31.42 -5.05
CA LEU A 58 10.31 30.23 -4.94
C LEU A 58 10.55 29.78 -3.50
N LYS A 59 10.80 30.72 -2.58
CA LYS A 59 10.98 30.40 -1.17
C LYS A 59 9.72 29.81 -0.55
N VAL A 60 8.55 30.38 -0.86
CA VAL A 60 7.26 29.84 -0.40
C VAL A 60 7.05 28.43 -0.92
N ALA A 61 7.28 28.20 -2.23
CA ALA A 61 7.14 26.88 -2.83
C ALA A 61 8.14 25.84 -2.26
N GLU A 62 9.37 26.27 -1.95
CA GLU A 62 10.38 25.42 -1.30
C GLU A 62 9.94 25.00 0.12
N GLU A 63 9.40 25.94 0.90
CA GLU A 63 8.90 25.66 2.24
C GLU A 63 7.68 24.72 2.21
N GLU A 64 6.73 24.96 1.30
CA GLU A 64 5.57 24.07 1.10
C GLU A 64 6.00 22.65 0.70
N LEU A 65 6.96 22.51 -0.22
CA LEU A 65 7.51 21.22 -0.61
C LEU A 65 8.19 20.51 0.55
N ARG A 66 8.89 21.26 1.38
CA ARG A 66 9.55 20.73 2.57
C ARG A 66 8.53 20.20 3.58
N GLU A 67 7.49 20.98 3.88
CA GLU A 67 6.42 20.58 4.78
C GLU A 67 5.68 19.32 4.26
N GLN A 68 5.37 19.29 2.96
CA GLN A 68 4.75 18.11 2.32
C GLN A 68 5.64 16.87 2.43
N ASN A 69 6.95 17.00 2.20
CA ASN A 69 7.89 15.90 2.34
C ASN A 69 7.98 15.39 3.78
N GLU A 70 8.04 16.28 4.76
CA GLU A 70 8.06 15.92 6.18
C GLU A 70 6.76 15.19 6.57
N LYS A 71 5.60 15.66 6.10
CA LYS A 71 4.31 15.03 6.31
C LYS A 71 4.25 13.62 5.67
N LEU A 72 4.72 13.48 4.43
CA LEU A 72 4.77 12.19 3.74
C LEU A 72 5.69 11.19 4.45
N LEU A 73 6.85 11.63 4.92
CA LEU A 73 7.78 10.80 5.69
C LEU A 73 7.16 10.35 7.01
N GLY A 74 6.47 11.23 7.73
CA GLY A 74 5.75 10.90 8.95
C GLY A 74 4.62 9.89 8.71
N GLN A 75 3.84 10.05 7.64
CA GLN A 75 2.77 9.10 7.27
C GLN A 75 3.33 7.73 6.89
N ARG A 76 4.43 7.67 6.15
CA ARG A 76 5.12 6.41 5.81
C ARG A 76 5.62 5.71 7.06
N ALA A 77 6.30 6.41 7.95
CA ALA A 77 6.81 5.84 9.20
C ALA A 77 5.68 5.26 10.06
N ALA A 78 4.57 5.97 10.23
CA ALA A 78 3.40 5.48 10.95
C ALA A 78 2.79 4.23 10.29
N THR A 79 2.67 4.21 8.95
CA THR A 79 2.14 3.05 8.22
C THR A 79 3.05 1.84 8.35
N GLU A 80 4.36 2.02 8.28
CA GLU A 80 5.35 0.94 8.47
C GLU A 80 5.30 0.38 9.89
N GLU A 81 5.16 1.24 10.90
CA GLU A 81 5.03 0.83 12.30
C GLU A 81 3.76 0.00 12.51
N HIS A 82 2.61 0.45 12.00
CA HIS A 82 1.35 -0.30 12.05
C HIS A 82 1.46 -1.65 11.35
N THR A 83 2.08 -1.70 10.18
CA THR A 83 2.28 -2.94 9.43
C THR A 83 3.19 -3.91 10.19
N ARG A 84 4.27 -3.39 10.79
CA ARG A 84 5.19 -4.19 11.62
C ARG A 84 4.47 -4.75 12.86
N TYR A 85 3.69 -3.91 13.53
CA TYR A 85 2.91 -4.33 14.71
C TYR A 85 1.90 -5.42 14.36
N TYR A 86 1.13 -5.25 13.27
CA TYR A 86 0.21 -6.29 12.78
C TYR A 86 0.94 -7.61 12.51
N ARG A 87 2.07 -7.57 11.79
CA ARG A 87 2.85 -8.77 11.50
C ARG A 87 3.33 -9.47 12.77
N LEU A 88 3.79 -8.72 13.74
CA LEU A 88 4.22 -9.30 15.02
C LEU A 88 3.06 -9.98 15.74
N LEU A 89 1.90 -9.33 15.84
CA LEU A 89 0.72 -9.92 16.46
C LEU A 89 0.25 -11.18 15.72
N PHE A 90 0.16 -11.12 14.40
CA PHE A 90 -0.25 -12.26 13.59
C PHE A 90 0.73 -13.42 13.71
N GLN A 91 2.04 -13.16 13.56
CA GLN A 91 3.07 -14.20 13.62
C GLN A 91 3.16 -14.88 14.99
N HIS A 92 2.94 -14.14 16.08
CA HIS A 92 3.02 -14.68 17.44
C HIS A 92 1.66 -15.06 18.03
N ALA A 93 0.58 -14.97 17.25
CA ALA A 93 -0.73 -15.45 17.72
C ALA A 93 -0.66 -16.93 18.11
N PRO A 94 -1.25 -17.33 19.24
CA PRO A 94 -1.15 -18.71 19.76
C PRO A 94 -1.93 -19.72 18.89
N ALA A 95 -3.03 -19.28 18.26
CA ALA A 95 -3.82 -20.12 17.38
C ALA A 95 -3.19 -20.18 15.97
N PRO A 96 -3.14 -21.38 15.34
CA PRO A 96 -2.72 -21.48 13.96
C PRO A 96 -3.64 -20.67 13.04
N ALA A 97 -3.08 -19.81 12.23
CA ALA A 97 -3.83 -18.90 11.36
C ALA A 97 -3.20 -18.77 9.98
N PHE A 98 -4.09 -18.55 8.99
CA PHE A 98 -3.73 -18.26 7.59
C PHE A 98 -4.50 -17.06 7.07
N VAL A 99 -3.92 -16.39 6.10
CA VAL A 99 -4.63 -15.48 5.21
C VAL A 99 -4.56 -16.06 3.81
N THR A 100 -5.70 -16.23 3.15
CA THR A 100 -5.76 -16.74 1.77
C THR A 100 -6.51 -15.76 0.87
N ASP A 101 -6.30 -15.89 -0.43
CA ASP A 101 -7.20 -15.30 -1.40
C ASP A 101 -8.55 -16.08 -1.45
N VAL A 102 -9.48 -15.59 -2.24
CA VAL A 102 -10.80 -16.23 -2.43
C VAL A 102 -10.73 -17.62 -3.07
N TYR A 103 -9.61 -17.94 -3.69
CA TYR A 103 -9.35 -19.26 -4.30
C TYR A 103 -8.68 -20.25 -3.33
N GLY A 104 -8.33 -19.76 -2.13
CA GLY A 104 -7.67 -20.56 -1.10
C GLY A 104 -6.16 -20.66 -1.25
N THR A 105 -5.51 -19.75 -2.01
CA THR A 105 -4.05 -19.65 -2.05
C THR A 105 -3.56 -18.92 -0.80
N ILE A 106 -2.68 -19.53 -0.04
CA ILE A 106 -2.12 -18.97 1.19
C ILE A 106 -1.25 -17.76 0.83
N GLN A 107 -1.61 -16.60 1.34
CA GLN A 107 -0.84 -15.37 1.22
C GLN A 107 0.10 -15.18 2.42
N GLU A 108 -0.41 -15.47 3.62
CA GLU A 108 0.34 -15.37 4.87
C GLU A 108 0.01 -16.57 5.77
N SER A 109 1.00 -17.02 6.54
CA SER A 109 0.83 -18.04 7.58
C SER A 109 1.59 -17.64 8.83
N ASN A 110 1.02 -17.91 10.03
CA ASN A 110 1.69 -17.58 11.27
C ASN A 110 2.58 -18.73 11.78
N LEU A 111 3.40 -18.45 12.80
CA LEU A 111 4.31 -19.42 13.38
C LEU A 111 3.59 -20.63 14.01
N ALA A 112 2.39 -20.43 14.54
CA ALA A 112 1.59 -21.52 15.10
C ALA A 112 1.12 -22.48 14.01
N ALA A 113 0.71 -21.98 12.84
CA ALA A 113 0.38 -22.80 11.67
C ALA A 113 1.60 -23.55 11.14
N ALA A 114 2.74 -22.88 11.05
CA ALA A 114 4.01 -23.51 10.63
C ALA A 114 4.39 -24.70 11.54
N ARG A 115 4.24 -24.52 12.86
CA ARG A 115 4.48 -25.59 13.85
C ARG A 115 3.46 -26.72 13.72
N LEU A 116 2.16 -26.39 13.60
CA LEU A 116 1.10 -27.39 13.46
C LEU A 116 1.32 -28.30 12.26
N PHE A 117 1.71 -27.74 11.11
CA PHE A 117 1.93 -28.51 9.87
C PHE A 117 3.37 -29.02 9.72
N ARG A 118 4.24 -28.74 10.70
CA ARG A 118 5.67 -29.09 10.65
C ARG A 118 6.35 -28.66 9.36
N ARG A 119 6.03 -27.43 8.93
CA ARG A 119 6.59 -26.81 7.72
C ARG A 119 7.05 -25.40 8.06
N GLU A 120 8.05 -24.91 7.37
CA GLU A 120 8.41 -23.50 7.45
C GLU A 120 7.30 -22.64 6.82
N ALA A 121 7.06 -21.44 7.37
CA ALA A 121 6.03 -20.52 6.89
C ALA A 121 6.17 -20.24 5.38
N ASN A 122 7.40 -20.02 4.90
CA ASN A 122 7.71 -19.79 3.49
C ASN A 122 7.30 -20.96 2.58
N HIS A 123 7.27 -22.18 3.10
CA HIS A 123 6.83 -23.36 2.36
C HIS A 123 5.32 -23.53 2.32
N LEU A 124 4.59 -22.80 3.16
CA LEU A 124 3.12 -22.77 3.16
C LEU A 124 2.60 -21.67 2.24
N GLU A 125 3.29 -20.54 2.18
CA GLU A 125 2.91 -19.41 1.34
C GLU A 125 2.88 -19.75 -0.15
N ARG A 126 1.98 -19.10 -0.88
CA ARG A 126 1.73 -19.27 -2.31
C ARG A 126 1.26 -20.68 -2.71
N LYS A 127 0.94 -21.53 -1.74
CA LYS A 127 0.35 -22.86 -2.00
C LYS A 127 -1.15 -22.84 -1.74
N PRO A 128 -1.91 -23.67 -2.46
CA PRO A 128 -3.33 -23.79 -2.17
C PRO A 128 -3.52 -24.48 -0.81
N LEU A 129 -4.38 -23.94 0.03
CA LEU A 129 -4.74 -24.52 1.33
C LEU A 129 -5.27 -25.96 1.17
N ALA A 130 -5.93 -26.24 0.04
CA ALA A 130 -6.36 -27.58 -0.35
C ALA A 130 -5.21 -28.61 -0.40
N ALA A 131 -3.95 -28.19 -0.58
CA ALA A 131 -2.81 -29.10 -0.55
C ALA A 131 -2.52 -29.68 0.84
N LEU A 132 -3.02 -29.02 1.89
CA LEU A 132 -2.95 -29.49 3.28
C LEU A 132 -4.10 -30.44 3.65
N LEU A 133 -4.97 -30.81 2.69
CA LEU A 133 -6.04 -31.79 2.89
C LEU A 133 -5.71 -33.10 2.15
N PRO A 134 -6.24 -34.24 2.63
CA PRO A 134 -6.18 -35.49 1.89
C PRO A 134 -6.78 -35.33 0.49
N PRO A 135 -6.23 -36.04 -0.51
CA PRO A 135 -6.66 -35.88 -1.92
C PRO A 135 -8.17 -36.00 -2.13
N GLU A 136 -8.81 -36.93 -1.43
CA GLU A 136 -10.22 -37.21 -1.53
C GLU A 136 -11.14 -36.10 -1.06
N ARG A 137 -10.60 -35.18 -0.20
CA ARG A 137 -11.34 -34.06 0.38
C ARG A 137 -11.16 -32.76 -0.37
N ARG A 138 -10.20 -32.67 -1.29
CA ARG A 138 -9.82 -31.42 -1.95
C ARG A 138 -10.93 -30.81 -2.81
N ASP A 139 -11.67 -31.63 -3.53
CA ASP A 139 -12.74 -31.14 -4.42
C ASP A 139 -13.97 -30.66 -3.65
N SER A 140 -14.35 -31.37 -2.58
CA SER A 140 -15.43 -30.90 -1.70
C SER A 140 -15.04 -29.60 -0.98
N PHE A 141 -13.78 -29.48 -0.54
CA PHE A 141 -13.25 -28.27 0.05
C PHE A 141 -13.33 -27.07 -0.89
N ARG A 142 -12.89 -27.21 -2.15
CA ARG A 142 -12.94 -26.13 -3.15
C ARG A 142 -14.36 -25.64 -3.40
N LYS A 143 -15.33 -26.58 -3.51
CA LYS A 143 -16.74 -26.22 -3.68
C LYS A 143 -17.28 -25.42 -2.50
N GLN A 144 -16.99 -25.86 -1.27
CA GLN A 144 -17.41 -25.14 -0.06
C GLN A 144 -16.70 -23.79 0.08
N LEU A 145 -15.41 -23.72 -0.26
CA LEU A 145 -14.66 -22.47 -0.24
C LEU A 145 -15.29 -21.41 -1.15
N THR A 146 -15.70 -21.80 -2.36
CA THR A 146 -16.37 -20.89 -3.30
C THR A 146 -17.68 -20.35 -2.72
N LEU A 147 -18.44 -21.19 -2.01
CA LEU A 147 -19.66 -20.75 -1.32
C LEU A 147 -19.35 -19.77 -0.19
N ILE A 148 -18.37 -20.07 0.65
CA ILE A 148 -17.96 -19.20 1.77
C ILE A 148 -17.45 -17.85 1.25
N ALA A 149 -16.64 -17.84 0.21
CA ALA A 149 -16.10 -16.63 -0.40
C ALA A 149 -17.20 -15.71 -0.98
N SER A 150 -18.38 -16.26 -1.30
CA SER A 150 -19.55 -15.50 -1.76
C SER A 150 -20.44 -14.98 -0.62
N THR A 151 -20.21 -15.41 0.62
CA THR A 151 -20.96 -14.95 1.81
C THR A 151 -20.24 -13.80 2.48
N VAL A 152 -20.98 -12.91 3.13
CA VAL A 152 -20.40 -11.78 3.88
C VAL A 152 -19.97 -12.19 5.29
N ASP A 153 -20.65 -13.18 5.88
CA ASP A 153 -20.51 -13.52 7.30
C ASP A 153 -19.42 -14.55 7.62
N GLY A 154 -18.83 -15.20 6.60
CA GLY A 154 -17.87 -16.28 6.79
C GLY A 154 -18.50 -17.53 7.46
N VAL A 155 -17.65 -18.37 8.04
CA VAL A 155 -18.05 -19.60 8.77
C VAL A 155 -17.31 -19.66 10.09
N ARG A 156 -18.02 -19.95 11.19
CA ARG A 156 -17.43 -19.96 12.53
C ARG A 156 -16.85 -21.30 12.95
N ASP A 157 -17.40 -22.40 12.40
CA ASP A 157 -16.99 -23.75 12.77
C ASP A 157 -17.09 -24.67 11.54
N TRP A 158 -15.98 -24.86 10.89
CA TRP A 158 -15.88 -25.76 9.73
C TRP A 158 -14.91 -26.90 10.05
N PRO A 159 -15.42 -28.14 10.24
CA PRO A 159 -14.55 -29.28 10.50
C PRO A 159 -13.78 -29.66 9.24
N LEU A 160 -12.46 -29.64 9.32
CA LEU A 160 -11.54 -29.98 8.24
C LEU A 160 -10.59 -31.09 8.71
N LEU A 161 -10.44 -32.11 7.88
CA LEU A 161 -9.39 -33.10 8.04
C LEU A 161 -8.14 -32.60 7.32
N MET A 162 -7.08 -32.27 8.06
CA MET A 162 -5.86 -31.70 7.52
C MET A 162 -4.67 -32.63 7.69
N GLN A 163 -3.75 -32.61 6.71
CA GLN A 163 -2.60 -33.50 6.65
C GLN A 163 -1.34 -32.80 7.16
N ARG A 164 -0.70 -33.38 8.18
CA ARG A 164 0.66 -32.99 8.61
C ARG A 164 1.71 -33.76 7.79
N VAL A 165 2.91 -33.23 7.74
CA VAL A 165 4.04 -33.94 7.10
C VAL A 165 4.45 -35.14 7.97
N GLY A 166 4.39 -36.35 7.37
CA GLY A 166 4.84 -37.58 8.03
C GLY A 166 3.94 -38.07 9.15
N ASP A 167 2.68 -37.61 9.23
CA ASP A 167 1.79 -37.94 10.33
C ASP A 167 0.38 -38.30 9.83
N VAL A 168 -0.45 -38.81 10.73
CA VAL A 168 -1.87 -39.08 10.47
C VAL A 168 -2.62 -37.76 10.30
N PRO A 169 -3.63 -37.70 9.40
CA PRO A 169 -4.47 -36.52 9.27
C PRO A 169 -5.16 -36.17 10.61
N ILE A 170 -5.21 -34.89 10.91
CA ILE A 170 -5.85 -34.37 12.13
C ILE A 170 -7.16 -33.65 11.78
N LEU A 171 -8.14 -33.79 12.66
CA LEU A 171 -9.36 -33.00 12.58
C LEU A 171 -9.09 -31.65 13.24
N VAL A 172 -9.37 -30.58 12.50
CA VAL A 172 -9.31 -29.20 13.00
C VAL A 172 -10.66 -28.51 12.76
N HIS A 173 -11.00 -27.58 13.60
CA HIS A 173 -12.17 -26.72 13.44
C HIS A 173 -11.71 -25.35 12.93
N ALA A 174 -12.09 -24.98 11.72
CA ALA A 174 -11.70 -23.73 11.10
C ALA A 174 -12.78 -22.67 11.27
N ALA A 175 -12.40 -21.52 11.80
CA ALA A 175 -13.19 -20.30 11.69
C ALA A 175 -12.65 -19.49 10.51
N VAL A 176 -13.54 -19.11 9.57
CA VAL A 176 -13.19 -18.38 8.36
C VAL A 176 -13.95 -17.06 8.33
N THR A 177 -13.22 -15.96 8.25
CA THR A 177 -13.80 -14.62 8.12
C THR A 177 -13.48 -14.06 6.76
N VAL A 178 -14.49 -13.54 6.07
CA VAL A 178 -14.32 -12.87 4.78
C VAL A 178 -13.95 -11.42 5.03
N VAL A 179 -12.78 -11.01 4.56
CA VAL A 179 -12.31 -9.62 4.62
C VAL A 179 -12.49 -9.01 3.24
N PRO A 180 -13.32 -7.96 3.09
CA PRO A 180 -13.51 -7.33 1.79
C PRO A 180 -12.22 -6.72 1.29
N GLY A 181 -11.97 -6.82 -0.02
CA GLY A 181 -10.80 -6.22 -0.64
C GLY A 181 -10.83 -4.69 -0.54
N VAL A 182 -9.70 -4.10 -0.19
CA VAL A 182 -9.52 -2.64 -0.09
C VAL A 182 -8.57 -2.18 -1.19
N GLY A 183 -8.94 -1.11 -1.89
CA GLY A 183 -8.09 -0.48 -2.90
C GLY A 183 -8.01 -1.23 -4.24
N ALA A 184 -6.81 -1.39 -4.76
CA ALA A 184 -6.56 -2.00 -6.08
C ALA A 184 -6.88 -3.51 -6.11
N THR A 185 -6.86 -4.18 -4.96
CA THR A 185 -7.19 -5.60 -4.82
C THR A 185 -8.69 -5.74 -4.55
N LYS A 186 -9.52 -5.74 -5.59
CA LYS A 186 -10.97 -5.95 -5.47
C LYS A 186 -11.35 -7.35 -4.97
N SER A 187 -10.42 -8.30 -4.97
CA SER A 187 -10.64 -9.66 -4.47
C SER A 187 -10.52 -9.66 -2.96
N GLY A 188 -11.55 -10.14 -2.27
CA GLY A 188 -11.54 -10.31 -0.81
C GLY A 188 -10.44 -11.27 -0.36
N LEU A 189 -10.09 -11.19 0.90
CA LEU A 189 -9.20 -12.14 1.58
C LEU A 189 -10.01 -12.98 2.56
N LEU A 190 -9.56 -14.20 2.80
CA LEU A 190 -10.14 -15.09 3.80
C LEU A 190 -9.14 -15.24 4.95
N HIS A 191 -9.56 -14.83 6.14
CA HIS A 191 -8.79 -15.04 7.35
C HIS A 191 -9.26 -16.32 8.05
N TRP A 192 -8.32 -17.23 8.29
CA TRP A 192 -8.55 -18.55 8.86
C TRP A 192 -7.93 -18.63 10.26
N MET A 193 -8.70 -19.07 11.22
CA MET A 193 -8.19 -19.52 12.51
C MET A 193 -8.54 -20.99 12.71
N LEU A 194 -7.54 -21.79 13.07
CA LEU A 194 -7.72 -23.21 13.29
C LEU A 194 -7.73 -23.49 14.79
N ASN A 195 -8.74 -24.20 15.24
CA ASN A 195 -8.80 -24.78 16.58
C ASN A 195 -8.52 -26.28 16.47
N VAL A 196 -7.49 -26.72 17.16
CA VAL A 196 -7.12 -28.14 17.24
C VAL A 196 -7.67 -28.67 18.55
N PRO A 197 -8.61 -29.65 18.52
CA PRO A 197 -9.07 -30.31 19.73
C PRO A 197 -7.90 -30.92 20.50
N ALA A 198 -7.99 -30.89 21.85
CA ALA A 198 -6.91 -31.37 22.73
C ALA A 198 -6.52 -32.85 22.46
N GLU A 199 -7.44 -33.64 21.93
CA GLU A 199 -7.20 -35.03 21.53
C GLU A 199 -6.26 -35.19 20.32
N ASN A 200 -6.01 -34.12 19.56
CA ASN A 200 -5.22 -34.10 18.33
C ASN A 200 -4.02 -33.15 18.41
N ALA A 201 -3.75 -32.55 19.58
CA ALA A 201 -2.69 -31.57 19.78
C ALA A 201 -1.28 -32.17 19.94
#